data_fec3c80c7984b1e600ea7c2c78016671
#
_entry.id   fec3c80c7984b1e600ea7c2c78016671
#
_cell.length_a   1.000
_cell.length_b   1.000
_cell.length_c   1.000
_cell.angle_alpha   90.00
_cell.angle_beta   90.00
_cell.angle_gamma   90.00
#
_symmetry.space_group_name_H-M   'P 1'
#
loop_
_entity.id
_entity.type
_entity.pdbx_description
1 polymer ?
#
loop_
_entity_poly.entity_id
_entity_poly.type
_entity_poly.pdbx_seq_one_letter_code
_entity_poly.pdbx_strand_id
1 'polypeptide(L)'
;MKMKHIFSILLFITFVNGQSFGQNKVQYRDFDWNYIQTPHFDIYYYGDQQSLAEFTAEVAEESYEQISIHLRWDLKRRVSIMVYNSHNEFQQTNVVGAYMREGIGGVTELFKNRVVFPFEGNYEQFRHVIHHELVHAVI
;
A
#
# COMPACT_ATOMS: atom_id res chain seq x y z
N MET A 1 -20.41 -17.84 52.78
CA MET A 1 -21.25 -17.07 51.81
C MET A 1 -20.43 -16.06 50.99
N LYS A 2 -19.31 -15.56 51.47
CA LYS A 2 -18.48 -14.56 50.76
C LYS A 2 -17.61 -15.11 49.59
N MET A 3 -17.27 -16.39 49.62
CA MET A 3 -16.38 -17.01 48.63
C MET A 3 -17.07 -17.31 47.27
N LYS A 4 -18.36 -17.57 47.28
CA LYS A 4 -19.13 -17.83 46.05
C LYS A 4 -19.28 -16.61 45.15
N HIS A 5 -19.34 -15.42 45.73
CA HIS A 5 -19.46 -14.17 44.97
C HIS A 5 -18.13 -13.74 44.34
N ILE A 6 -17.00 -14.04 44.99
CA ILE A 6 -15.67 -13.75 44.45
C ILE A 6 -15.41 -14.59 43.20
N PHE A 7 -15.83 -15.86 43.21
CA PHE A 7 -15.68 -16.76 42.07
C PHE A 7 -16.55 -16.34 40.87
N SER A 8 -17.77 -15.81 41.15
CA SER A 8 -18.67 -15.30 40.12
C SER A 8 -18.15 -14.02 39.46
N ILE A 9 -17.51 -13.15 40.24
CA ILE A 9 -16.86 -11.91 39.73
C ILE A 9 -15.60 -12.25 38.91
N LEU A 10 -14.81 -13.23 39.35
CA LEU A 10 -13.63 -13.67 38.61
C LEU A 10 -14.01 -14.32 37.26
N LEU A 11 -15.11 -15.04 37.19
CA LEU A 11 -15.64 -15.63 35.95
C LEU A 11 -16.14 -14.57 34.97
N PHE A 12 -16.65 -13.45 35.46
CA PHE A 12 -17.14 -12.36 34.61
C PHE A 12 -16.02 -11.53 33.98
N ILE A 13 -14.86 -11.43 34.67
CA ILE A 13 -13.71 -10.69 34.16
C ILE A 13 -12.99 -11.42 33.01
N THR A 14 -13.11 -12.74 32.93
CA THR A 14 -12.47 -13.51 31.86
C THR A 14 -13.22 -13.46 30.51
N PHE A 15 -14.44 -12.90 30.46
CA PHE A 15 -15.23 -12.77 29.23
C PHE A 15 -15.09 -11.43 28.51
N VAL A 16 -14.29 -10.49 29.04
CA VAL A 16 -13.96 -9.26 28.34
C VAL A 16 -12.61 -9.43 27.58
N ASN A 17 -12.47 -10.51 26.85
CA ASN A 17 -11.54 -10.53 25.75
C ASN A 17 -12.21 -9.81 24.60
N GLY A 18 -11.90 -8.52 24.47
CA GLY A 18 -12.33 -7.72 23.35
C GLY A 18 -11.99 -8.46 22.06
N GLN A 19 -13.00 -8.90 21.36
CA GLN A 19 -12.83 -9.33 19.98
C GLN A 19 -12.34 -8.12 19.20
N SER A 20 -11.06 -8.07 18.91
CA SER A 20 -10.59 -7.15 17.90
C SER A 20 -11.25 -7.60 16.59
N PHE A 21 -12.34 -6.97 16.24
CA PHE A 21 -12.90 -7.09 14.90
C PHE A 21 -11.77 -6.68 13.95
N GLY A 22 -11.32 -7.62 13.15
CA GLY A 22 -10.40 -7.33 12.08
C GLY A 22 -10.97 -6.16 11.27
N GLN A 23 -10.22 -5.08 11.16
CA GLN A 23 -10.64 -3.88 10.43
C GLN A 23 -10.56 -4.15 8.93
N ASN A 24 -11.41 -5.05 8.43
CA ASN A 24 -11.58 -5.22 7.01
C ASN A 24 -12.44 -4.07 6.50
N LYS A 25 -11.82 -3.15 5.79
CA LYS A 25 -12.55 -2.11 5.07
C LYS A 25 -13.41 -2.75 3.99
N VAL A 26 -14.66 -2.28 3.87
CA VAL A 26 -15.54 -2.71 2.79
C VAL A 26 -15.00 -2.13 1.49
N GLN A 27 -14.68 -3.00 0.54
CA GLN A 27 -14.30 -2.58 -0.81
C GLN A 27 -15.59 -2.45 -1.64
N TYR A 28 -15.90 -1.22 -2.04
CA TYR A 28 -17.15 -0.91 -2.77
C TYR A 28 -17.02 -1.07 -4.29
N ARG A 29 -15.80 -1.26 -4.81
CA ARG A 29 -15.52 -1.42 -6.23
C ARG A 29 -14.56 -2.58 -6.48
N ASP A 30 -14.93 -3.40 -7.46
CA ASP A 30 -14.00 -4.33 -8.10
C ASP A 30 -13.32 -3.59 -9.26
N PHE A 31 -12.01 -3.78 -9.39
CA PHE A 31 -11.21 -3.16 -10.44
C PHE A 31 -10.73 -4.21 -11.43
N ASP A 32 -10.97 -3.98 -12.72
CA ASP A 32 -10.36 -4.77 -13.79
C ASP A 32 -8.92 -4.30 -13.99
N TRP A 33 -7.99 -5.03 -13.40
CA TRP A 33 -6.58 -4.71 -13.43
C TRP A 33 -5.93 -5.12 -14.76
N ASN A 34 -5.26 -4.16 -15.38
CA ASN A 34 -4.29 -4.34 -16.44
C ASN A 34 -2.88 -4.14 -15.87
N TYR A 35 -1.84 -4.52 -16.62
CA TYR A 35 -0.48 -4.23 -16.20
C TYR A 35 0.46 -3.96 -17.37
N ILE A 36 1.49 -3.18 -17.10
CA ILE A 36 2.65 -2.94 -17.96
C ILE A 36 3.86 -3.55 -17.27
N GLN A 37 4.67 -4.28 -18.02
CA GLN A 37 5.87 -4.92 -17.51
C GLN A 37 7.11 -4.17 -18.01
N THR A 38 7.98 -3.78 -17.08
CA THR A 38 9.30 -3.19 -17.34
C THR A 38 10.41 -4.12 -16.86
N PRO A 39 11.70 -3.84 -17.04
CA PRO A 39 12.77 -4.71 -16.55
C PRO A 39 12.71 -5.00 -15.05
N HIS A 40 12.32 -4.03 -14.21
CA HIS A 40 12.35 -4.17 -12.76
C HIS A 40 10.98 -4.13 -12.08
N PHE A 41 9.92 -3.70 -12.80
CA PHE A 41 8.60 -3.48 -12.24
C PHE A 41 7.48 -4.11 -13.04
N ASP A 42 6.38 -4.44 -12.34
CA ASP A 42 5.09 -4.75 -12.90
C ASP A 42 4.09 -3.67 -12.45
N ILE A 43 3.67 -2.81 -13.37
CA ILE A 43 2.82 -1.64 -13.08
C ILE A 43 1.37 -2.01 -13.31
N TYR A 44 0.58 -2.11 -12.26
CA TYR A 44 -0.86 -2.43 -12.31
C TYR A 44 -1.69 -1.16 -12.31
N TYR A 45 -2.66 -1.10 -13.19
CA TYR A 45 -3.60 0.01 -13.35
C TYR A 45 -4.97 -0.50 -13.80
N TYR A 46 -5.98 0.33 -13.78
CA TYR A 46 -7.34 -0.01 -14.21
C TYR A 46 -8.01 1.15 -14.96
N GLY A 47 -9.06 0.83 -15.73
CA GLY A 47 -9.77 1.80 -16.55
C GLY A 47 -8.90 2.39 -17.65
N ASP A 48 -9.20 3.61 -18.09
CA ASP A 48 -8.51 4.32 -19.18
C ASP A 48 -7.23 5.05 -18.72
N GLN A 49 -6.47 4.44 -17.78
CA GLN A 49 -5.30 5.07 -17.16
C GLN A 49 -3.97 4.50 -17.66
N GLN A 50 -3.94 4.02 -18.90
CA GLN A 50 -2.71 3.50 -19.48
C GLN A 50 -1.60 4.56 -19.53
N SER A 51 -1.90 5.81 -19.85
CA SER A 51 -0.91 6.89 -19.87
C SER A 51 -0.30 7.17 -18.50
N LEU A 52 -1.09 7.06 -17.43
CA LEU A 52 -0.59 7.17 -16.06
C LEU A 52 0.31 6.00 -15.69
N ALA A 53 -0.02 4.78 -16.15
CA ALA A 53 0.80 3.60 -15.94
C ALA A 53 2.12 3.70 -16.70
N GLU A 54 2.12 4.19 -17.94
CA GLU A 54 3.33 4.44 -18.74
C GLU A 54 4.24 5.47 -18.07
N PHE A 55 3.67 6.58 -17.59
CA PHE A 55 4.41 7.57 -16.81
C PHE A 55 5.00 6.96 -15.54
N THR A 56 4.23 6.16 -14.81
CA THR A 56 4.70 5.49 -13.59
C THR A 56 5.84 4.53 -13.92
N ALA A 57 5.76 3.78 -15.00
CA ALA A 57 6.79 2.86 -15.47
C ALA A 57 8.12 3.58 -15.78
N GLU A 58 8.05 4.69 -16.53
CA GLU A 58 9.20 5.52 -16.85
C GLU A 58 9.87 6.08 -15.58
N VAL A 59 9.08 6.70 -14.70
CA VAL A 59 9.60 7.29 -13.45
C VAL A 59 10.16 6.24 -12.52
N ALA A 60 9.54 5.05 -12.45
CA ALA A 60 10.02 3.97 -11.60
C ALA A 60 11.38 3.45 -12.05
N GLU A 61 11.59 3.24 -13.36
CA GLU A 61 12.88 2.81 -13.90
C GLU A 61 13.96 3.90 -13.73
N GLU A 62 13.65 5.16 -14.02
CA GLU A 62 14.59 6.28 -13.78
C GLU A 62 14.99 6.38 -12.30
N SER A 63 14.02 6.27 -11.40
CA SER A 63 14.26 6.30 -9.95
C SER A 63 15.11 5.13 -9.51
N TYR A 64 14.83 3.92 -10.00
CA TYR A 64 15.60 2.73 -9.69
C TYR A 64 17.05 2.84 -10.14
N GLU A 65 17.30 3.34 -11.34
CA GLU A 65 18.66 3.56 -11.84
C GLU A 65 19.46 4.46 -10.89
N GLN A 66 18.88 5.59 -10.47
CA GLN A 66 19.51 6.51 -9.52
C GLN A 66 19.75 5.86 -8.15
N ILE A 67 18.72 5.19 -7.60
CA ILE A 67 18.77 4.57 -6.27
C ILE A 67 19.79 3.42 -6.26
N SER A 68 19.80 2.55 -7.27
CA SER A 68 20.69 1.40 -7.36
C SER A 68 22.16 1.82 -7.40
N ILE A 69 22.48 2.88 -8.14
CA ILE A 69 23.83 3.45 -8.21
C ILE A 69 24.27 4.00 -6.85
N HIS A 70 23.40 4.80 -6.19
CA HIS A 70 23.74 5.44 -4.92
C HIS A 70 23.84 4.45 -3.76
N LEU A 71 22.94 3.48 -3.70
CA LEU A 71 22.93 2.48 -2.65
C LEU A 71 23.83 1.26 -2.94
N ARG A 72 24.32 1.13 -4.18
CA ARG A 72 25.06 -0.05 -4.66
C ARG A 72 24.30 -1.35 -4.41
N TRP A 73 23.00 -1.32 -4.70
CA TRP A 73 22.10 -2.43 -4.45
C TRP A 73 21.21 -2.69 -5.67
N ASP A 74 21.06 -3.95 -6.02
CA ASP A 74 20.21 -4.38 -7.13
C ASP A 74 19.00 -5.15 -6.63
N LEU A 75 17.82 -4.88 -7.23
CA LEU A 75 16.61 -5.64 -6.99
C LEU A 75 16.81 -7.10 -7.39
N LYS A 76 16.53 -8.01 -6.48
CA LYS A 76 16.63 -9.46 -6.69
C LYS A 76 15.43 -10.04 -7.45
N ARG A 77 14.31 -9.33 -7.44
CA ARG A 77 13.04 -9.70 -8.06
C ARG A 77 12.26 -8.45 -8.43
N ARG A 78 11.37 -8.59 -9.39
CA ARG A 78 10.51 -7.50 -9.82
C ARG A 78 9.63 -7.03 -8.67
N VAL A 79 9.39 -5.73 -8.60
CA VAL A 79 8.49 -5.12 -7.63
C VAL A 79 7.16 -4.81 -8.31
N SER A 80 6.05 -5.15 -7.68
CA SER A 80 4.73 -4.78 -8.16
C SER A 80 4.37 -3.38 -7.71
N ILE A 81 3.97 -2.52 -8.64
CA ILE A 81 3.47 -1.17 -8.38
C ILE A 81 1.99 -1.13 -8.74
N MET A 82 1.15 -0.76 -7.79
CA MET A 82 -0.29 -0.60 -8.01
C MET A 82 -0.66 0.88 -7.97
N VAL A 83 -1.25 1.38 -9.05
CA VAL A 83 -1.65 2.77 -9.18
C VAL A 83 -3.17 2.89 -9.07
N TYR A 84 -3.62 3.66 -8.08
CA TYR A 84 -5.03 4.01 -7.89
C TYR A 84 -5.32 5.40 -8.48
N ASN A 85 -6.47 5.56 -9.13
CA ASN A 85 -6.84 6.79 -9.81
C ASN A 85 -7.22 7.92 -8.86
N SER A 86 -7.43 7.61 -7.59
CA SER A 86 -7.74 8.61 -6.56
C SER A 86 -7.36 8.13 -5.16
N HIS A 87 -7.19 9.08 -4.26
CA HIS A 87 -6.98 8.80 -2.84
C HIS A 87 -8.16 8.06 -2.20
N ASN A 88 -9.40 8.36 -2.61
CA ASN A 88 -10.60 7.68 -2.10
C ASN A 88 -10.62 6.20 -2.46
N GLU A 89 -10.23 5.83 -3.68
CA GLU A 89 -10.15 4.43 -4.10
C GLU A 89 -9.03 3.70 -3.37
N PHE A 90 -7.90 4.35 -3.17
CA PHE A 90 -6.79 3.83 -2.38
C PHE A 90 -7.16 3.59 -0.91
N GLN A 91 -7.91 4.50 -0.28
CA GLN A 91 -8.36 4.35 1.11
C GLN A 91 -9.30 3.15 1.33
N GLN A 92 -10.01 2.70 0.30
CA GLN A 92 -10.87 1.52 0.38
C GLN A 92 -10.07 0.21 0.44
N THR A 93 -8.76 0.28 0.18
CA THR A 93 -7.89 -0.89 0.22
C THR A 93 -7.53 -1.27 1.65
N ASN A 94 -7.22 -2.56 1.87
CA ASN A 94 -6.72 -3.06 3.15
C ASN A 94 -5.18 -2.93 3.27
N VAL A 95 -4.56 -2.08 2.46
CA VAL A 95 -3.11 -1.85 2.47
C VAL A 95 -2.68 -1.19 3.77
N VAL A 96 -3.54 -0.37 4.35
CA VAL A 96 -3.27 0.34 5.60
C VAL A 96 -4.41 0.13 6.59
N GLY A 97 -4.08 -0.30 7.81
CA GLY A 97 -5.04 -0.63 8.86
C GLY A 97 -5.79 0.56 9.49
N ALA A 98 -5.46 1.80 9.13
CA ALA A 98 -6.10 3.02 9.64
C ALA A 98 -6.55 3.92 8.48
N TYR A 99 -7.49 4.82 8.75
CA TYR A 99 -7.81 5.90 7.82
C TYR A 99 -6.55 6.73 7.60
N MET A 100 -6.05 6.73 6.37
CA MET A 100 -4.92 7.58 6.02
C MET A 100 -5.37 9.02 5.92
N ARG A 101 -4.56 9.93 6.47
CA ARG A 101 -4.75 11.36 6.26
C ARG A 101 -4.46 11.70 4.81
N GLU A 102 -5.17 12.66 4.25
CA GLU A 102 -4.78 13.31 3.01
C GLU A 102 -3.32 13.75 3.12
N GLY A 103 -2.51 13.43 2.12
CA GLY A 103 -1.07 13.75 2.11
C GLY A 103 -0.11 12.56 2.24
N ILE A 104 -0.61 11.33 2.44
CA ILE A 104 0.23 10.13 2.28
C ILE A 104 0.23 9.76 0.80
N GLY A 105 1.35 9.98 0.15
CA GLY A 105 1.48 9.83 -1.30
C GLY A 105 1.63 8.40 -1.80
N GLY A 106 1.91 7.43 -0.91
CA GLY A 106 2.10 6.03 -1.28
C GLY A 106 2.36 5.15 -0.06
N VAL A 107 2.40 3.85 -0.28
CA VAL A 107 2.75 2.86 0.76
C VAL A 107 3.57 1.72 0.17
N THR A 108 4.67 1.42 0.82
CA THR A 108 5.52 0.27 0.51
C THR A 108 5.17 -0.90 1.42
N GLU A 109 4.67 -1.99 0.84
CA GLU A 109 4.39 -3.24 1.55
C GLU A 109 5.58 -4.21 1.38
N LEU A 110 6.57 -4.13 2.23
CA LEU A 110 7.83 -4.89 2.13
C LEU A 110 7.60 -6.41 2.05
N PHE A 111 6.73 -6.96 2.88
CA PHE A 111 6.46 -8.41 2.88
C PHE A 111 5.80 -8.92 1.59
N LYS A 112 5.05 -8.07 0.90
CA LYS A 112 4.39 -8.41 -0.36
C LYS A 112 5.22 -8.01 -1.58
N ASN A 113 6.35 -7.36 -1.38
CA ASN A 113 7.19 -6.81 -2.45
C ASN A 113 6.38 -5.94 -3.41
N ARG A 114 5.60 -5.02 -2.85
CA ARG A 114 4.63 -4.21 -3.54
C ARG A 114 4.64 -2.77 -3.05
N VAL A 115 4.49 -1.84 -3.97
CA VAL A 115 4.28 -0.42 -3.70
C VAL A 115 2.92 0.01 -4.22
N VAL A 116 2.21 0.83 -3.50
CA VAL A 116 0.86 1.27 -3.84
C VAL A 116 0.80 2.78 -3.82
N PHE A 117 0.30 3.38 -4.90
CA PHE A 117 0.20 4.82 -5.09
C PHE A 117 -1.22 5.26 -5.42
N PRO A 118 -1.79 6.27 -4.74
CA PRO A 118 -2.90 7.06 -5.25
C PRO A 118 -2.38 8.18 -6.14
N PHE A 119 -2.99 8.39 -7.30
CA PHE A 119 -2.72 9.56 -8.13
C PHE A 119 -3.68 10.69 -7.77
N GLU A 120 -3.16 11.84 -7.39
CA GLU A 120 -3.94 13.00 -6.96
C GLU A 120 -3.98 14.13 -8.01
N GLY A 121 -3.69 13.81 -9.28
CA GLY A 121 -3.81 14.74 -10.40
C GLY A 121 -2.56 15.60 -10.67
N ASN A 122 -1.51 15.49 -9.86
CA ASN A 122 -0.26 16.24 -10.05
C ASN A 122 0.90 15.30 -10.37
N TYR A 123 1.37 15.30 -11.60
CA TYR A 123 2.45 14.43 -12.08
C TYR A 123 3.81 14.73 -11.45
N GLU A 124 4.11 15.99 -11.15
CA GLU A 124 5.38 16.39 -10.54
C GLU A 124 5.47 15.86 -9.09
N GLN A 125 4.41 16.08 -8.32
CA GLN A 125 4.30 15.53 -6.98
C GLN A 125 4.32 14.00 -7.00
N PHE A 126 3.65 13.39 -7.96
CA PHE A 126 3.60 11.94 -8.12
C PHE A 126 4.97 11.35 -8.43
N ARG A 127 5.79 12.00 -9.25
CA ARG A 127 7.20 11.64 -9.49
C ARG A 127 8.00 11.59 -8.20
N HIS A 128 7.87 12.61 -7.35
CA HIS A 128 8.55 12.66 -6.05
C HIS A 128 8.12 11.51 -5.14
N VAL A 129 6.84 11.21 -5.10
CA VAL A 129 6.30 10.13 -4.27
C VAL A 129 6.80 8.76 -4.75
N ILE A 130 6.80 8.51 -6.06
CA ILE A 130 7.34 7.26 -6.63
C ILE A 130 8.80 7.09 -6.22
N HIS A 131 9.63 8.10 -6.40
CA HIS A 131 11.04 8.04 -6.02
C HIS A 131 11.23 7.75 -4.53
N HIS A 132 10.47 8.43 -3.66
CA HIS A 132 10.52 8.24 -2.20
C HIS A 132 10.19 6.81 -1.79
N GLU A 133 9.08 6.27 -2.27
CA GLU A 133 8.63 4.93 -1.91
C GLU A 133 9.54 3.83 -2.48
N LEU A 134 10.13 4.05 -3.65
CA LEU A 134 11.07 3.10 -4.22
C LEU A 134 12.37 3.00 -3.43
N VAL A 135 12.81 4.06 -2.73
CA VAL A 135 13.93 3.95 -1.79
C VAL A 135 13.62 2.90 -0.73
N HIS A 136 12.40 2.90 -0.18
CA HIS A 136 11.98 1.89 0.81
C HIS A 136 11.86 0.48 0.21
N ALA A 137 11.49 0.36 -1.06
CA ALA A 137 11.36 -0.93 -1.72
C ALA A 137 12.70 -1.57 -2.09
N VAL A 138 13.75 -0.76 -2.26
CA VAL A 138 15.10 -1.20 -2.66
C VAL A 138 15.98 -1.53 -1.45
N ILE A 139 15.74 -0.94 -0.29
CA ILE A 139 16.47 -1.20 0.95
C ILE A 139 15.90 -2.42 1.66
#